data_451885a0d6b6cc51fe0401fb98b59b5b
#
_entry.id   451885a0d6b6cc51fe0401fb98b59b5b
#
_cell.length_a   1.000
_cell.length_b   1.000
_cell.length_c   1.000
_cell.angle_alpha   90.00
_cell.angle_beta   90.00
_cell.angle_gamma   90.00
#
_symmetry.space_group_name_H-M   'P 1'
#
loop_
_entity.id
_entity.type
_entity.pdbx_description
1 polymer ?
#
loop_
_entity_poly.entity_id
_entity_poly.type
_entity_poly.pdbx_seq_one_letter_code
_entity_poly.pdbx_strand_id
1 'polypeptide(L)'
;PFYFDASVKDIYATLRCGATMHIVPRKFFSLPKKLVHFLNEKRITCIDWVPSALCMIVNFRALDKEKPESLKKVMFLGEVMPTKQFNMWRKALPEVKYANLYGPTEATGDCTYYKIEREFEDTEPIPIGFACSNTEVMLLDGDTLVTEQDTVGEICVRGCSLAHGYFNNPEKTNEAFVRNPLQKNYYERIYRTGDLGKYNAYGEIVFLARKDSQIKHMGHRIELGEIETALSAVPGIRRGCCLYEHKTQKIVAIYEGSTEQKALTEALKEKLPNYMLPNRYVPLEEMPINLNGKIDRTLLKHQYIKEN
;
A
#
# COMPACT_ATOMS: atom_id res chain seq x y z
N PRO A 1 -4.44 -9.90 -10.70
CA PRO A 1 -4.25 -11.36 -10.67
C PRO A 1 -5.22 -12.01 -9.68
N PHE A 2 -5.79 -13.18 -10.02
CA PHE A 2 -6.79 -13.85 -9.18
C PHE A 2 -6.25 -14.43 -7.86
N TYR A 3 -4.95 -14.50 -7.69
CA TYR A 3 -4.32 -14.89 -6.43
C TYR A 3 -4.17 -13.71 -5.43
N PHE A 4 -4.55 -12.51 -5.83
CA PHE A 4 -4.57 -11.33 -4.98
C PHE A 4 -5.95 -11.19 -4.33
N ASP A 5 -6.03 -10.89 -3.03
CA ASP A 5 -7.27 -10.79 -2.28
C ASP A 5 -8.25 -9.74 -2.82
N ALA A 6 -7.75 -8.64 -3.38
CA ALA A 6 -8.57 -7.64 -4.05
C ALA A 6 -9.45 -8.23 -5.17
N SER A 7 -9.04 -9.35 -5.80
CA SER A 7 -9.84 -10.03 -6.83
C SER A 7 -11.15 -10.63 -6.31
N VAL A 8 -11.22 -10.95 -5.02
CA VAL A 8 -12.43 -11.46 -4.36
C VAL A 8 -13.56 -10.44 -4.51
N LYS A 9 -13.27 -9.17 -4.25
CA LYS A 9 -14.22 -8.08 -4.42
C LYS A 9 -14.67 -7.95 -5.87
N ASP A 10 -13.75 -7.93 -6.83
CA ASP A 10 -14.06 -7.82 -8.25
C ASP A 10 -14.99 -8.95 -8.73
N ILE A 11 -14.66 -10.19 -8.37
CA ILE A 11 -15.42 -11.37 -8.79
C ILE A 11 -16.81 -11.37 -8.15
N TYR A 12 -16.87 -11.34 -6.82
CA TYR A 12 -18.15 -11.54 -6.12
C TYR A 12 -19.07 -10.33 -6.21
N ALA A 13 -18.55 -9.09 -6.23
CA ALA A 13 -19.38 -7.91 -6.45
C ALA A 13 -19.98 -7.91 -7.86
N THR A 14 -19.20 -8.30 -8.88
CA THR A 14 -19.68 -8.42 -10.25
C THR A 14 -20.81 -9.45 -10.37
N LEU A 15 -20.60 -10.65 -9.81
CA LEU A 15 -21.61 -11.73 -9.83
C LEU A 15 -22.87 -11.32 -9.05
N ARG A 16 -22.73 -10.72 -7.87
CA ARG A 16 -23.86 -10.28 -7.05
C ARG A 16 -24.73 -9.24 -7.76
N CYS A 17 -24.11 -8.36 -8.54
CA CYS A 17 -24.82 -7.30 -9.27
C CYS A 17 -25.32 -7.74 -10.66
N GLY A 18 -25.04 -8.98 -11.09
CA GLY A 18 -25.32 -9.41 -12.46
C GLY A 18 -24.60 -8.59 -13.52
N ALA A 19 -23.43 -8.05 -13.17
CA ALA A 19 -22.64 -7.19 -14.04
C ALA A 19 -21.67 -7.99 -14.92
N THR A 20 -20.99 -7.30 -15.82
CA THR A 20 -19.92 -7.89 -16.66
C THR A 20 -18.56 -7.45 -16.16
N MET A 21 -17.69 -8.40 -15.85
CA MET A 21 -16.31 -8.15 -15.49
C MET A 21 -15.42 -8.15 -16.75
N HIS A 22 -14.62 -7.11 -16.92
CA HIS A 22 -13.63 -7.01 -17.99
C HIS A 22 -12.22 -7.08 -17.41
N ILE A 23 -11.45 -8.10 -17.85
CA ILE A 23 -10.05 -8.24 -17.47
C ILE A 23 -9.21 -7.33 -18.36
N VAL A 24 -8.54 -6.34 -17.74
CA VAL A 24 -7.68 -5.41 -18.44
C VAL A 24 -6.37 -6.10 -18.82
N PRO A 25 -5.93 -6.08 -20.10
CA PRO A 25 -4.64 -6.60 -20.49
C PRO A 25 -3.49 -5.87 -19.75
N ARG A 26 -2.61 -6.61 -19.08
CA ARG A 26 -1.53 -6.07 -18.24
C ARG A 26 -0.71 -4.98 -18.95
N LYS A 27 -0.43 -5.14 -20.25
CA LYS A 27 0.31 -4.17 -21.06
C LYS A 27 -0.34 -2.78 -21.15
N PHE A 28 -1.65 -2.66 -20.91
CA PHE A 28 -2.34 -1.37 -20.98
C PHE A 28 -2.02 -0.50 -19.78
N PHE A 29 -1.67 -1.08 -18.62
CA PHE A 29 -1.22 -0.31 -17.48
C PHE A 29 0.09 0.47 -17.72
N SER A 30 0.88 0.10 -18.72
CA SER A 30 2.04 0.89 -19.18
C SER A 30 1.71 1.86 -20.34
N LEU A 31 0.45 1.92 -20.77
CA LEU A 31 -0.01 2.69 -21.94
C LEU A 31 -1.28 3.48 -21.60
N PRO A 32 -1.20 4.58 -20.81
CA PRO A 32 -2.36 5.25 -20.20
C PRO A 32 -3.45 5.64 -21.20
N LYS A 33 -3.08 6.09 -22.41
CA LYS A 33 -4.06 6.43 -23.47
C LYS A 33 -4.82 5.20 -23.96
N LYS A 34 -4.15 4.06 -24.13
CA LYS A 34 -4.82 2.80 -24.52
C LYS A 34 -5.70 2.28 -23.39
N LEU A 35 -5.31 2.53 -22.15
CA LEU A 35 -6.11 2.16 -20.99
C LEU A 35 -7.43 2.95 -20.95
N VAL A 36 -7.40 4.27 -21.15
CA VAL A 36 -8.60 5.11 -21.23
C VAL A 36 -9.48 4.69 -22.41
N HIS A 37 -8.88 4.47 -23.58
CA HIS A 37 -9.60 3.98 -24.75
C HIS A 37 -10.30 2.63 -24.50
N PHE A 38 -9.64 1.70 -23.82
CA PHE A 38 -10.24 0.42 -23.43
C PHE A 38 -11.46 0.61 -22.50
N LEU A 39 -11.40 1.57 -21.57
CA LEU A 39 -12.53 1.88 -20.70
C LEU A 39 -13.76 2.32 -21.51
N ASN A 40 -13.56 3.13 -22.57
CA ASN A 40 -14.62 3.55 -23.46
C ASN A 40 -15.11 2.42 -24.37
N GLU A 41 -14.20 1.69 -25.02
CA GLU A 41 -14.54 0.54 -25.88
C GLU A 41 -15.42 -0.47 -25.15
N LYS A 42 -15.08 -0.78 -23.91
CA LYS A 42 -15.83 -1.75 -23.06
C LYS A 42 -16.96 -1.10 -22.27
N ARG A 43 -17.19 0.20 -22.39
CA ARG A 43 -18.19 0.98 -21.64
C ARG A 43 -18.12 0.70 -20.16
N ILE A 44 -16.91 0.75 -19.58
CA ILE A 44 -16.68 0.44 -18.18
C ILE A 44 -17.35 1.50 -17.30
N THR A 45 -18.13 1.04 -16.34
CA THR A 45 -18.88 1.91 -15.41
C THR A 45 -18.23 2.01 -14.03
N CYS A 46 -17.36 1.06 -13.67
CA CYS A 46 -16.70 1.00 -12.36
C CYS A 46 -15.28 0.47 -12.53
N ILE A 47 -14.33 1.10 -11.89
CA ILE A 47 -12.94 0.60 -11.76
C ILE A 47 -12.56 0.55 -10.29
N ASP A 48 -11.69 -0.40 -9.96
CA ASP A 48 -11.12 -0.59 -8.64
C ASP A 48 -9.65 -0.93 -8.80
N TRP A 49 -8.79 0.08 -8.66
CA TRP A 49 -7.38 -0.01 -9.00
C TRP A 49 -6.50 0.56 -7.90
N VAL A 50 -5.23 0.19 -7.93
CA VAL A 50 -4.22 0.79 -7.05
C VAL A 50 -3.97 2.26 -7.44
N PRO A 51 -3.70 3.15 -6.47
CA PRO A 51 -3.36 4.55 -6.71
C PRO A 51 -2.31 4.79 -7.78
N SER A 52 -1.25 4.00 -7.83
CA SER A 52 -0.20 4.12 -8.86
C SER A 52 -0.73 4.02 -10.30
N ALA A 53 -1.72 3.16 -10.56
CA ALA A 53 -2.35 3.04 -11.87
C ALA A 53 -3.18 4.30 -12.22
N LEU A 54 -3.90 4.85 -11.24
CA LEU A 54 -4.65 6.10 -11.41
C LEU A 54 -3.74 7.31 -11.63
N CYS A 55 -2.67 7.41 -10.83
CA CYS A 55 -1.65 8.47 -10.97
C CYS A 55 -1.02 8.48 -12.35
N MET A 56 -0.72 7.32 -12.91
CA MET A 56 -0.14 7.21 -14.24
C MET A 56 -1.04 7.85 -15.31
N ILE A 57 -2.35 7.63 -15.26
CA ILE A 57 -3.30 8.18 -16.22
C ILE A 57 -3.26 9.72 -16.22
N VAL A 58 -3.29 10.35 -15.05
CA VAL A 58 -3.31 11.82 -14.95
C VAL A 58 -1.93 12.43 -15.18
N ASN A 59 -0.85 11.81 -14.72
CA ASN A 59 0.51 12.29 -14.93
C ASN A 59 0.89 12.30 -16.40
N PHE A 60 0.41 11.34 -17.21
CA PHE A 60 0.58 11.29 -18.65
C PHE A 60 -0.50 12.03 -19.43
N ARG A 61 -1.36 12.78 -18.74
CA ARG A 61 -2.44 13.60 -19.34
C ARG A 61 -3.34 12.80 -20.30
N ALA A 62 -3.62 11.54 -19.97
CA ALA A 62 -4.45 10.71 -20.83
C ALA A 62 -5.90 11.20 -20.89
N LEU A 63 -6.42 11.77 -19.77
CA LEU A 63 -7.78 12.31 -19.68
C LEU A 63 -7.97 13.64 -20.42
N ASP A 64 -6.90 14.33 -20.82
CA ASP A 64 -7.01 15.57 -21.63
C ASP A 64 -7.44 15.30 -23.07
N LYS A 65 -7.15 14.08 -23.55
CA LYS A 65 -7.43 13.67 -24.94
C LYS A 65 -8.72 12.87 -25.08
N GLU A 66 -8.96 11.99 -24.13
CA GLU A 66 -10.12 11.09 -24.11
C GLU A 66 -10.55 10.88 -22.66
N LYS A 67 -11.85 11.01 -22.38
CA LYS A 67 -12.44 10.75 -21.07
C LYS A 67 -13.25 9.47 -21.11
N PRO A 68 -13.26 8.66 -20.04
CA PRO A 68 -14.09 7.46 -19.98
C PRO A 68 -15.56 7.85 -19.70
N GLU A 69 -16.34 7.98 -20.77
CA GLU A 69 -17.70 8.54 -20.77
C GLU A 69 -18.70 7.73 -19.95
N SER A 70 -18.54 6.41 -19.87
CA SER A 70 -19.42 5.52 -19.14
C SER A 70 -19.05 5.37 -17.66
N LEU A 71 -17.90 5.89 -17.22
CA LEU A 71 -17.36 5.70 -15.88
C LEU A 71 -18.21 6.44 -14.84
N LYS A 72 -18.69 5.71 -13.83
CA LYS A 72 -19.55 6.23 -12.76
C LYS A 72 -18.89 6.12 -11.38
N LYS A 73 -17.98 5.17 -11.19
CA LYS A 73 -17.33 4.92 -9.90
C LYS A 73 -15.85 4.62 -10.10
N VAL A 74 -15.04 5.20 -9.25
CA VAL A 74 -13.60 4.91 -9.12
C VAL A 74 -13.32 4.58 -7.66
N MET A 75 -12.88 3.38 -7.42
CA MET A 75 -12.39 2.94 -6.13
C MET A 75 -10.89 2.72 -6.22
N PHE A 76 -10.18 2.93 -5.12
CA PHE A 76 -8.76 2.68 -5.05
C PHE A 76 -8.36 2.18 -3.67
N LEU A 77 -7.37 1.29 -3.65
CA LEU A 77 -6.86 0.64 -2.44
C LEU A 77 -5.40 0.25 -2.61
N GLY A 78 -4.80 -0.15 -1.51
CA GLY A 78 -3.50 -0.81 -1.50
C GLY A 78 -2.31 0.13 -1.38
N GLU A 79 -2.46 1.41 -1.68
CA GLU A 79 -1.42 2.44 -1.57
C GLU A 79 -2.03 3.75 -1.07
N VAL A 80 -1.19 4.68 -0.62
CA VAL A 80 -1.65 6.05 -0.34
C VAL A 80 -1.90 6.77 -1.66
N MET A 81 -3.12 7.27 -1.85
CA MET A 81 -3.46 8.11 -3.01
C MET A 81 -2.96 9.54 -2.80
N PRO A 82 -2.03 10.04 -3.62
CA PRO A 82 -1.61 11.43 -3.53
C PRO A 82 -2.77 12.35 -3.90
N THR A 83 -3.14 13.25 -3.01
CA THR A 83 -4.34 14.10 -3.14
C THR A 83 -4.30 14.99 -4.38
N LYS A 84 -3.13 15.48 -4.74
CA LYS A 84 -2.94 16.25 -5.99
C LYS A 84 -3.38 15.47 -7.23
N GLN A 85 -2.98 14.21 -7.36
CA GLN A 85 -3.39 13.35 -8.49
C GLN A 85 -4.85 12.98 -8.41
N PHE A 86 -5.38 12.76 -7.21
CA PHE A 86 -6.82 12.58 -7.01
C PHE A 86 -7.61 13.81 -7.47
N ASN A 87 -7.17 15.01 -7.11
CA ASN A 87 -7.83 16.26 -7.53
C ASN A 87 -7.81 16.45 -9.05
N MET A 88 -6.76 15.98 -9.74
CA MET A 88 -6.73 15.95 -11.20
C MET A 88 -7.82 15.03 -11.79
N TRP A 89 -8.03 13.84 -11.19
CA TRP A 89 -9.12 12.94 -11.58
C TRP A 89 -10.49 13.59 -11.36
N ARG A 90 -10.71 14.14 -10.17
CA ARG A 90 -11.97 14.80 -9.81
C ARG A 90 -12.30 15.99 -10.71
N LYS A 91 -11.29 16.79 -11.03
CA LYS A 91 -11.44 17.92 -11.99
C LYS A 91 -11.78 17.44 -13.40
N ALA A 92 -11.17 16.34 -13.86
CA ALA A 92 -11.44 15.79 -15.18
C ALA A 92 -12.82 15.13 -15.28
N LEU A 93 -13.29 14.49 -14.20
CA LEU A 93 -14.50 13.66 -14.12
C LEU A 93 -15.31 14.01 -12.84
N PRO A 94 -15.92 15.19 -12.75
CA PRO A 94 -16.58 15.67 -11.53
C PRO A 94 -17.83 14.87 -11.14
N GLU A 95 -18.51 14.23 -12.11
CA GLU A 95 -19.72 13.43 -11.87
C GLU A 95 -19.44 12.00 -11.39
N VAL A 96 -18.18 11.59 -11.41
CA VAL A 96 -17.77 10.26 -10.96
C VAL A 96 -17.73 10.21 -9.44
N LYS A 97 -18.24 9.13 -8.84
CA LYS A 97 -18.15 8.87 -7.41
C LYS A 97 -16.83 8.19 -7.08
N TYR A 98 -16.15 8.69 -6.06
CA TYR A 98 -14.83 8.19 -5.65
C TYR A 98 -14.89 7.57 -4.25
N ALA A 99 -14.13 6.50 -4.04
CA ALA A 99 -13.96 5.91 -2.72
C ALA A 99 -12.51 5.44 -2.52
N ASN A 100 -11.96 5.77 -1.34
CA ASN A 100 -10.72 5.21 -0.84
C ASN A 100 -11.05 4.00 0.03
N LEU A 101 -10.39 2.88 -0.23
CA LEU A 101 -10.57 1.62 0.48
C LEU A 101 -9.24 1.25 1.15
N TYR A 102 -9.31 0.64 2.32
CA TYR A 102 -8.14 0.15 3.01
C TYR A 102 -8.43 -1.19 3.67
N GLY A 103 -7.46 -2.07 3.61
CA GLY A 103 -7.43 -3.32 4.34
C GLY A 103 -6.21 -4.15 4.00
N PRO A 104 -5.72 -4.94 4.97
CA PRO A 104 -4.69 -5.92 4.76
C PRO A 104 -5.29 -7.25 4.29
N THR A 105 -4.51 -8.07 3.61
CA THR A 105 -4.90 -9.43 3.18
C THR A 105 -5.36 -10.30 4.36
N GLU A 106 -4.79 -10.08 5.54
CA GLU A 106 -5.13 -10.75 6.78
C GLU A 106 -6.55 -10.45 7.29
N ALA A 107 -7.19 -9.40 6.74
CA ALA A 107 -8.61 -9.06 6.99
C ALA A 107 -9.46 -9.21 5.70
N THR A 108 -9.02 -10.01 4.75
CA THR A 108 -9.75 -10.37 3.52
C THR A 108 -10.09 -9.15 2.66
N GLY A 109 -9.08 -8.32 2.35
CA GLY A 109 -9.18 -7.16 1.47
C GLY A 109 -9.56 -5.88 2.22
N ASP A 110 -10.77 -5.38 2.04
CA ASP A 110 -11.14 -4.07 2.57
C ASP A 110 -11.79 -4.18 3.96
N CYS A 111 -11.20 -3.53 4.96
CA CYS A 111 -11.77 -3.40 6.29
C CYS A 111 -12.30 -1.99 6.58
N THR A 112 -11.90 -0.98 5.80
CA THR A 112 -12.49 0.37 5.84
C THR A 112 -12.79 0.91 4.46
N TYR A 113 -13.65 1.92 4.43
CA TYR A 113 -13.97 2.68 3.23
C TYR A 113 -14.18 4.17 3.56
N TYR A 114 -13.84 5.01 2.61
CA TYR A 114 -14.14 6.44 2.63
C TYR A 114 -14.76 6.89 1.32
N LYS A 115 -16.03 7.31 1.35
CA LYS A 115 -16.68 7.96 0.20
C LYS A 115 -16.22 9.40 0.15
N ILE A 116 -15.63 9.82 -0.98
CA ILE A 116 -15.04 11.14 -1.10
C ILE A 116 -16.08 12.12 -1.59
N GLU A 117 -16.75 12.78 -0.66
CA GLU A 117 -17.83 13.73 -0.94
C GLU A 117 -17.42 15.19 -0.76
N ARG A 118 -16.34 15.46 -0.01
CA ARG A 118 -15.79 16.81 0.18
C ARG A 118 -14.57 17.09 -0.69
N GLU A 119 -14.16 18.34 -0.76
CA GLU A 119 -12.91 18.75 -1.39
C GLU A 119 -11.73 18.57 -0.45
N PHE A 120 -10.55 18.39 -1.03
CA PHE A 120 -9.29 18.22 -0.32
C PHE A 120 -8.25 19.15 -0.93
N GLU A 121 -7.48 19.80 -0.07
CA GLU A 121 -6.28 20.51 -0.52
C GLU A 121 -5.21 19.49 -0.99
N ASP A 122 -4.37 19.87 -1.95
CA ASP A 122 -3.37 18.97 -2.55
C ASP A 122 -2.42 18.32 -1.52
N THR A 123 -2.27 18.93 -0.34
CA THR A 123 -1.43 18.46 0.76
C THR A 123 -2.19 17.71 1.85
N GLU A 124 -3.52 17.74 1.81
CA GLU A 124 -4.36 17.08 2.81
C GLU A 124 -4.46 15.58 2.49
N PRO A 125 -4.19 14.67 3.44
CA PRO A 125 -4.30 13.25 3.20
C PRO A 125 -5.78 12.82 3.07
N ILE A 126 -6.06 11.96 2.10
CA ILE A 126 -7.40 11.36 1.94
C ILE A 126 -7.57 10.27 3.01
N PRO A 127 -8.58 10.36 3.90
CA PRO A 127 -8.81 9.35 4.93
C PRO A 127 -9.05 7.95 4.37
N ILE A 128 -8.76 6.93 5.16
CA ILE A 128 -9.24 5.56 4.93
C ILE A 128 -10.65 5.35 5.49
N GLY A 129 -11.16 6.31 6.24
CA GLY A 129 -12.55 6.47 6.64
C GLY A 129 -13.00 5.61 7.80
N PHE A 130 -14.05 4.82 7.57
CA PHE A 130 -14.79 4.09 8.60
C PHE A 130 -14.78 2.59 8.33
N ALA A 131 -14.99 1.79 9.38
CA ALA A 131 -15.05 0.33 9.25
C ALA A 131 -16.20 -0.14 8.33
N CYS A 132 -15.93 -1.20 7.58
CA CYS A 132 -16.94 -1.93 6.80
C CYS A 132 -17.91 -2.70 7.71
N SER A 133 -19.08 -3.08 7.19
CA SER A 133 -20.05 -3.90 7.90
C SER A 133 -19.41 -5.22 8.38
N ASN A 134 -19.79 -5.66 9.59
CA ASN A 134 -19.25 -6.87 10.23
C ASN A 134 -17.73 -6.84 10.51
N THR A 135 -17.14 -5.67 10.44
CA THR A 135 -15.75 -5.40 10.77
C THR A 135 -15.70 -4.26 11.77
N GLU A 136 -14.79 -4.31 12.69
CA GLU A 136 -14.48 -3.19 13.58
C GLU A 136 -13.00 -2.86 13.45
N VAL A 137 -12.73 -1.57 13.35
CA VAL A 137 -11.36 -1.04 13.28
C VAL A 137 -11.16 -0.12 14.45
N MET A 138 -10.08 -0.33 15.20
CA MET A 138 -9.71 0.44 16.36
C MET A 138 -8.27 0.90 16.25
N LEU A 139 -7.96 2.01 16.89
CA LEU A 139 -6.60 2.48 17.07
C LEU A 139 -6.12 2.12 18.48
N LEU A 140 -4.99 1.44 18.61
CA LEU A 140 -4.41 1.07 19.88
C LEU A 140 -3.01 1.70 20.06
N ASP A 141 -2.78 2.30 21.23
CA ASP A 141 -1.43 2.61 21.72
C ASP A 141 -1.07 1.58 22.79
N GLY A 142 -0.19 0.64 22.43
CA GLY A 142 0.00 -0.57 23.22
C GLY A 142 -1.31 -1.35 23.33
N ASP A 143 -1.85 -1.46 24.54
CA ASP A 143 -3.12 -2.13 24.86
C ASP A 143 -4.25 -1.13 25.19
N THR A 144 -4.01 0.16 24.99
CA THR A 144 -4.96 1.22 25.31
C THR A 144 -5.67 1.70 24.04
N LEU A 145 -7.01 1.82 24.13
CA LEU A 145 -7.82 2.37 23.04
C LEU A 145 -7.55 3.86 22.87
N VAL A 146 -7.21 4.26 21.66
CA VAL A 146 -7.10 5.66 21.24
C VAL A 146 -8.47 6.13 20.76
N THR A 147 -9.01 7.16 21.40
CA THR A 147 -10.30 7.79 21.05
C THR A 147 -10.16 9.28 20.72
N GLU A 148 -9.03 9.86 21.09
CA GLU A 148 -8.79 11.29 20.95
C GLU A 148 -8.30 11.63 19.55
N GLN A 149 -8.79 12.79 19.06
CA GLN A 149 -8.37 13.35 17.78
C GLN A 149 -6.85 13.57 17.78
N ASP A 150 -6.22 13.37 16.61
CA ASP A 150 -4.80 13.56 16.33
C ASP A 150 -3.83 12.69 17.17
N THR A 151 -4.34 11.81 18.03
CA THR A 151 -3.52 10.84 18.75
C THR A 151 -3.20 9.65 17.86
N VAL A 152 -1.93 9.29 17.79
CA VAL A 152 -1.44 8.19 16.95
C VAL A 152 -1.68 6.86 17.63
N GLY A 153 -2.24 5.89 16.91
CA GLY A 153 -2.36 4.51 17.34
C GLY A 153 -2.13 3.52 16.20
N GLU A 154 -1.88 2.27 16.55
CA GLU A 154 -1.82 1.18 15.59
C GLU A 154 -3.23 0.82 15.14
N ILE A 155 -3.45 0.72 13.84
CA ILE A 155 -4.70 0.24 13.26
C ILE A 155 -4.82 -1.26 13.57
N CYS A 156 -5.85 -1.62 14.31
CA CYS A 156 -6.17 -3.01 14.65
C CYS A 156 -7.55 -3.37 14.12
N VAL A 157 -7.70 -4.59 13.63
CA VAL A 157 -8.94 -5.05 12.99
C VAL A 157 -9.48 -6.26 13.73
N ARG A 158 -10.81 -6.29 13.94
CA ARG A 158 -11.56 -7.47 14.37
C ARG A 158 -12.79 -7.68 13.50
N GLY A 159 -13.29 -8.90 13.49
CA GLY A 159 -14.50 -9.25 12.76
C GLY A 159 -14.41 -10.59 12.05
N CYS A 160 -15.46 -10.93 11.32
CA CYS A 160 -15.58 -12.23 10.64
C CYS A 160 -14.67 -12.36 9.40
N SER A 161 -14.08 -11.25 8.94
CA SER A 161 -13.16 -11.22 7.80
C SER A 161 -11.71 -11.57 8.14
N LEU A 162 -11.38 -11.75 9.45
CA LEU A 162 -10.02 -12.09 9.84
C LEU A 162 -9.62 -13.48 9.35
N ALA A 163 -8.43 -13.58 8.77
CA ALA A 163 -7.80 -14.85 8.43
C ALA A 163 -7.50 -15.70 9.70
N HIS A 164 -7.34 -17.00 9.51
CA HIS A 164 -6.96 -17.90 10.61
C HIS A 164 -5.50 -17.70 11.06
N GLY A 165 -4.66 -17.13 10.21
CA GLY A 165 -3.24 -16.88 10.45
C GLY A 165 -2.41 -17.12 9.20
N TYR A 166 -1.10 -17.17 9.37
CA TYR A 166 -0.14 -17.46 8.30
C TYR A 166 0.10 -18.96 8.17
N PHE A 167 0.02 -19.47 6.94
CA PHE A 167 0.21 -20.90 6.67
C PHE A 167 1.61 -21.36 7.10
N ASN A 168 1.67 -22.45 7.87
CA ASN A 168 2.89 -23.04 8.43
C ASN A 168 3.80 -22.06 9.20
N ASN A 169 3.25 -20.95 9.71
CA ASN A 169 4.00 -19.97 10.49
C ASN A 169 3.23 -19.58 11.77
N PRO A 170 3.19 -20.46 12.79
CA PRO A 170 2.47 -20.18 14.03
C PRO A 170 3.10 -19.04 14.84
N GLU A 171 4.41 -18.87 14.78
CA GLU A 171 5.13 -17.80 15.47
C GLU A 171 4.64 -16.42 14.99
N LYS A 172 4.74 -16.16 13.68
CA LYS A 172 4.25 -14.90 13.09
C LYS A 172 2.72 -14.73 13.25
N THR A 173 1.97 -15.85 13.23
CA THR A 173 0.53 -15.81 13.50
C THR A 173 0.23 -15.29 14.90
N ASN A 174 0.92 -15.80 15.91
CA ASN A 174 0.72 -15.39 17.30
C ASN A 174 1.19 -13.96 17.59
N GLU A 175 2.16 -13.44 16.84
CA GLU A 175 2.61 -12.06 16.94
C GLU A 175 1.58 -11.06 16.38
N ALA A 176 0.94 -11.41 15.26
CA ALA A 176 0.06 -10.50 14.53
C ALA A 176 -1.43 -10.66 14.91
N PHE A 177 -1.88 -11.90 15.14
CA PHE A 177 -3.25 -12.22 15.51
C PHE A 177 -3.32 -12.49 17.02
N VAL A 178 -3.51 -11.43 17.77
CA VAL A 178 -3.45 -11.46 19.23
C VAL A 178 -4.84 -11.45 19.87
N ARG A 179 -4.89 -11.77 21.18
CA ARG A 179 -6.11 -11.54 21.95
C ARG A 179 -6.39 -10.05 22.03
N ASN A 180 -7.67 -9.67 21.87
CA ASN A 180 -8.10 -8.28 22.06
C ASN A 180 -7.86 -7.84 23.52
N PRO A 181 -6.98 -6.85 23.77
CA PRO A 181 -6.68 -6.39 25.13
C PRO A 181 -7.86 -5.68 25.78
N LEU A 182 -8.79 -5.17 24.99
CA LEU A 182 -9.99 -4.47 25.48
C LEU A 182 -11.10 -5.43 25.91
N GLN A 183 -11.07 -6.71 25.45
CA GLN A 183 -12.08 -7.71 25.76
C GLN A 183 -11.60 -8.68 26.84
N LYS A 184 -12.14 -8.54 28.06
CA LYS A 184 -11.74 -9.35 29.22
C LYS A 184 -12.67 -10.56 29.48
N ASN A 185 -13.91 -10.50 29.00
CA ASN A 185 -14.95 -11.45 29.37
C ASN A 185 -14.94 -12.75 28.56
N TYR A 186 -14.47 -12.68 27.31
CA TYR A 186 -14.36 -13.84 26.43
C TYR A 186 -13.13 -13.71 25.52
N TYR A 187 -12.75 -14.81 24.89
CA TYR A 187 -11.64 -14.80 23.93
C TYR A 187 -12.09 -14.17 22.63
N GLU A 188 -11.45 -13.10 22.23
CA GLU A 188 -11.63 -12.42 20.95
C GLU A 188 -10.29 -12.15 20.33
N ARG A 189 -10.17 -12.40 19.05
CA ARG A 189 -8.94 -12.11 18.26
C ARG A 189 -9.05 -10.77 17.57
N ILE A 190 -7.92 -10.06 17.54
CA ILE A 190 -7.69 -8.92 16.67
C ILE A 190 -6.45 -9.17 15.83
N TYR A 191 -6.39 -8.53 14.69
CA TYR A 191 -5.19 -8.46 13.87
C TYR A 191 -4.52 -7.09 14.06
N ARG A 192 -3.26 -7.09 14.47
CA ARG A 192 -2.41 -5.91 14.55
C ARG A 192 -1.75 -5.70 13.18
N THR A 193 -2.14 -4.62 12.49
CA THR A 193 -1.73 -4.43 11.08
C THR A 193 -0.29 -3.98 10.93
N GLY A 194 0.31 -3.41 11.96
CA GLY A 194 1.57 -2.67 11.88
C GLY A 194 1.44 -1.30 11.20
N ASP A 195 0.24 -0.92 10.78
CA ASP A 195 -0.06 0.40 10.22
C ASP A 195 -0.43 1.38 11.34
N LEU A 196 0.06 2.61 11.26
CA LEU A 196 -0.27 3.69 12.18
C LEU A 196 -1.33 4.60 11.58
N GLY A 197 -2.25 5.03 12.39
CA GLY A 197 -3.30 5.97 12.01
C GLY A 197 -3.66 6.92 13.15
N LYS A 198 -4.51 7.87 12.84
CA LYS A 198 -5.12 8.80 13.80
C LYS A 198 -6.54 9.15 13.38
N TYR A 199 -7.37 9.59 14.30
CA TYR A 199 -8.65 10.20 13.97
C TYR A 199 -8.46 11.68 13.62
N ASN A 200 -9.12 12.14 12.55
CA ASN A 200 -9.20 13.56 12.24
C ASN A 200 -10.41 14.21 12.95
N ALA A 201 -10.64 15.51 12.69
CA ALA A 201 -11.76 16.27 13.29
C ALA A 201 -13.16 15.75 12.90
N TYR A 202 -13.27 14.89 11.89
CA TYR A 202 -14.53 14.28 11.45
C TYR A 202 -14.70 12.84 11.99
N GLY A 203 -13.79 12.37 12.84
CA GLY A 203 -13.79 10.99 13.32
C GLY A 203 -13.37 9.96 12.27
N GLU A 204 -12.81 10.41 11.15
CA GLU A 204 -12.33 9.56 10.07
C GLU A 204 -10.91 9.09 10.37
N ILE A 205 -10.61 7.82 10.10
CA ILE A 205 -9.25 7.31 10.25
C ILE A 205 -8.39 7.79 9.08
N VAL A 206 -7.26 8.41 9.42
CA VAL A 206 -6.21 8.81 8.49
C VAL A 206 -5.01 7.89 8.67
N PHE A 207 -4.59 7.23 7.60
CA PHE A 207 -3.35 6.45 7.58
C PHE A 207 -2.14 7.37 7.65
N LEU A 208 -1.14 7.03 8.45
CA LEU A 208 0.08 7.83 8.62
C LEU A 208 1.32 7.14 8.04
N ALA A 209 1.64 5.97 8.55
CA ALA A 209 2.88 5.26 8.21
C ALA A 209 2.76 3.79 8.64
N ARG A 210 3.83 3.02 8.40
CA ARG A 210 4.02 1.70 9.00
C ARG A 210 5.00 1.75 10.16
N LYS A 211 4.78 0.86 11.14
CA LYS A 211 5.72 0.63 12.25
C LYS A 211 7.01 -0.05 11.81
N ASP A 212 6.92 -0.88 10.78
CA ASP A 212 7.98 -1.74 10.25
C ASP A 212 8.56 -1.21 8.93
N SER A 213 9.48 -1.97 8.35
CA SER A 213 10.10 -1.69 7.05
C SER A 213 9.29 -2.15 5.85
N GLN A 214 8.05 -2.57 6.05
CA GLN A 214 7.18 -3.01 4.97
C GLN A 214 6.68 -1.81 4.16
N ILE A 215 6.63 -1.95 2.85
CA ILE A 215 6.16 -0.91 1.93
C ILE A 215 5.05 -1.42 1.03
N LYS A 216 4.28 -0.47 0.49
CA LYS A 216 3.37 -0.72 -0.62
C LYS A 216 3.95 -0.05 -1.87
N HIS A 217 4.31 -0.85 -2.87
CA HIS A 217 4.97 -0.38 -4.08
C HIS A 217 4.32 -0.98 -5.33
N MET A 218 3.76 -0.12 -6.20
CA MET A 218 3.07 -0.52 -7.43
C MET A 218 1.98 -1.59 -7.20
N GLY A 219 1.24 -1.47 -6.10
CA GLY A 219 0.20 -2.40 -5.69
C GLY A 219 0.69 -3.69 -5.00
N HIS A 220 1.99 -3.84 -4.82
CA HIS A 220 2.58 -4.98 -4.11
C HIS A 220 2.96 -4.61 -2.68
N ARG A 221 2.70 -5.51 -1.75
CA ARG A 221 3.20 -5.44 -0.38
C ARG A 221 4.59 -6.08 -0.34
N ILE A 222 5.60 -5.31 0.03
CA ILE A 222 7.02 -5.71 -0.02
C ILE A 222 7.64 -5.55 1.36
N GLU A 223 8.27 -6.59 1.83
CA GLU A 223 9.16 -6.54 2.98
C GLU A 223 10.55 -6.10 2.51
N LEU A 224 11.01 -4.91 2.89
CA LEU A 224 12.36 -4.46 2.54
C LEU A 224 13.44 -5.40 3.08
N GLY A 225 13.16 -6.07 4.21
CA GLY A 225 14.04 -7.09 4.79
C GLY A 225 14.26 -8.31 3.88
N GLU A 226 13.29 -8.67 3.04
CA GLU A 226 13.46 -9.75 2.05
C GLU A 226 14.45 -9.35 0.97
N ILE A 227 14.38 -8.09 0.50
CA ILE A 227 15.36 -7.55 -0.46
C ILE A 227 16.74 -7.48 0.19
N GLU A 228 16.85 -7.07 1.46
CA GLU A 228 18.11 -7.00 2.20
C GLU A 228 18.74 -8.38 2.39
N THR A 229 17.91 -9.39 2.65
CA THR A 229 18.37 -10.79 2.74
C THR A 229 18.93 -11.27 1.41
N ALA A 230 18.22 -11.01 0.31
CA ALA A 230 18.69 -11.36 -1.03
C ALA A 230 19.99 -10.61 -1.40
N LEU A 231 20.06 -9.32 -1.04
CA LEU A 231 21.23 -8.46 -1.25
C LEU A 231 22.44 -8.96 -0.49
N SER A 232 22.27 -9.32 0.78
CA SER A 232 23.35 -9.83 1.65
C SER A 232 23.88 -11.20 1.20
N ALA A 233 23.08 -11.96 0.45
CA ALA A 233 23.49 -13.25 -0.10
C ALA A 233 24.27 -13.14 -1.43
N VAL A 234 24.51 -11.93 -1.94
CA VAL A 234 25.32 -11.72 -3.16
C VAL A 234 26.79 -11.69 -2.78
N PRO A 235 27.65 -12.49 -3.46
CA PRO A 235 29.09 -12.46 -3.22
C PRO A 235 29.69 -11.05 -3.36
N GLY A 236 30.55 -10.67 -2.42
CA GLY A 236 31.18 -9.35 -2.39
C GLY A 236 30.37 -8.25 -1.67
N ILE A 237 29.15 -8.55 -1.20
CA ILE A 237 28.37 -7.67 -0.33
C ILE A 237 28.63 -8.04 1.14
N ARG A 238 29.07 -7.09 1.96
CA ARG A 238 29.28 -7.28 3.40
C ARG A 238 28.05 -6.93 4.21
N ARG A 239 27.36 -5.85 3.84
CA ARG A 239 26.13 -5.36 4.49
C ARG A 239 25.23 -4.70 3.48
N GLY A 240 23.91 -4.84 3.68
CA GLY A 240 22.90 -4.21 2.83
C GLY A 240 21.76 -3.64 3.64
N CYS A 241 21.22 -2.51 3.18
CA CYS A 241 20.05 -1.87 3.72
C CYS A 241 19.18 -1.36 2.57
N CYS A 242 17.89 -1.57 2.65
CA CYS A 242 16.94 -1.05 1.69
C CYS A 242 16.08 0.04 2.34
N LEU A 243 15.92 1.14 1.63
CA LEU A 243 15.07 2.26 2.03
C LEU A 243 14.05 2.53 0.93
N TYR A 244 12.92 3.11 1.31
CA TYR A 244 11.90 3.50 0.36
C TYR A 244 11.75 5.02 0.30
N GLU A 245 11.87 5.57 -0.89
CA GLU A 245 11.68 7.00 -1.18
C GLU A 245 10.22 7.22 -1.60
N HIS A 246 9.37 7.61 -0.66
CA HIS A 246 7.91 7.76 -0.87
C HIS A 246 7.56 8.75 -1.99
N LYS A 247 8.27 9.87 -2.09
CA LYS A 247 8.02 10.93 -3.09
C LYS A 247 8.18 10.44 -4.53
N THR A 248 9.18 9.63 -4.78
CA THR A 248 9.49 9.09 -6.12
C THR A 248 9.05 7.63 -6.28
N GLN A 249 8.50 7.02 -5.23
CA GLN A 249 8.13 5.61 -5.16
C GLN A 249 9.27 4.68 -5.60
N LYS A 250 10.47 4.89 -5.04
CA LYS A 250 11.66 4.11 -5.40
C LYS A 250 12.19 3.32 -4.21
N ILE A 251 12.56 2.07 -4.48
CA ILE A 251 13.35 1.24 -3.58
C ILE A 251 14.82 1.58 -3.82
N VAL A 252 15.52 1.96 -2.75
CA VAL A 252 16.94 2.32 -2.77
C VAL A 252 17.71 1.27 -1.99
N ALA A 253 18.57 0.52 -2.65
CA ALA A 253 19.51 -0.41 -2.01
C ALA A 253 20.83 0.31 -1.71
N ILE A 254 21.23 0.35 -0.46
CA ILE A 254 22.48 0.91 0.02
C ILE A 254 23.31 -0.26 0.51
N TYR A 255 24.55 -0.41 0.05
CA TYR A 255 25.33 -1.58 0.37
C TYR A 255 26.82 -1.28 0.53
N GLU A 256 27.46 -2.07 1.37
CA GLU A 256 28.90 -2.09 1.59
C GLU A 256 29.48 -3.28 0.85
N GLY A 257 30.30 -3.03 -0.18
CA GLY A 257 30.90 -4.08 -1.00
C GLY A 257 31.47 -3.57 -2.31
N SER A 258 32.12 -4.48 -3.05
CA SER A 258 32.82 -4.17 -4.31
C SER A 258 32.06 -4.65 -5.56
N THR A 259 30.88 -5.23 -5.40
CA THR A 259 30.10 -5.78 -6.52
C THR A 259 29.51 -4.66 -7.36
N GLU A 260 29.75 -4.69 -8.67
CA GLU A 260 29.18 -3.72 -9.60
C GLU A 260 27.63 -3.81 -9.67
N GLN A 261 26.98 -2.67 -9.86
CA GLN A 261 25.53 -2.56 -9.92
C GLN A 261 24.87 -3.55 -10.91
N LYS A 262 25.48 -3.74 -12.09
CA LYS A 262 24.93 -4.65 -13.11
C LYS A 262 24.92 -6.10 -12.63
N ALA A 263 26.04 -6.58 -12.10
CA ALA A 263 26.15 -7.92 -11.54
C ALA A 263 25.20 -8.12 -10.35
N LEU A 264 25.08 -7.11 -9.49
CA LEU A 264 24.17 -7.12 -8.36
C LEU A 264 22.71 -7.21 -8.82
N THR A 265 22.31 -6.45 -9.83
CA THR A 265 20.95 -6.47 -10.37
C THR A 265 20.61 -7.84 -10.96
N GLU A 266 21.53 -8.46 -11.71
CA GLU A 266 21.30 -9.80 -12.27
C GLU A 266 21.20 -10.87 -11.17
N ALA A 267 22.05 -10.83 -10.16
CA ALA A 267 21.97 -11.74 -9.03
C ALA A 267 20.66 -11.60 -8.22
N LEU A 268 20.14 -10.39 -8.09
CA LEU A 268 18.84 -10.15 -7.43
C LEU A 268 17.67 -10.63 -8.29
N LYS A 269 17.71 -10.53 -9.61
CA LYS A 269 16.66 -11.02 -10.51
C LYS A 269 16.44 -12.53 -10.43
N GLU A 270 17.48 -13.29 -10.08
CA GLU A 270 17.38 -14.74 -9.88
C GLU A 270 16.62 -15.10 -8.61
N LYS A 271 16.58 -14.19 -7.62
CA LYS A 271 16.03 -14.43 -6.28
C LYS A 271 14.74 -13.70 -5.99
N LEU A 272 14.50 -12.57 -6.66
CA LEU A 272 13.39 -11.66 -6.37
C LEU A 272 12.52 -11.43 -7.60
N PRO A 273 11.20 -11.27 -7.40
CA PRO A 273 10.32 -10.78 -8.45
C PRO A 273 10.73 -9.38 -8.93
N ASN A 274 10.46 -9.07 -10.18
CA ASN A 274 10.86 -7.80 -10.80
C ASN A 274 10.37 -6.55 -10.06
N TYR A 275 9.20 -6.61 -9.42
CA TYR A 275 8.64 -5.48 -8.66
C TYR A 275 9.35 -5.20 -7.34
N MET A 276 10.19 -6.12 -6.86
CA MET A 276 11.02 -5.98 -5.66
C MET A 276 12.44 -5.48 -5.95
N LEU A 277 12.82 -5.41 -7.23
CA LEU A 277 14.17 -4.99 -7.59
C LEU A 277 14.40 -3.51 -7.25
N PRO A 278 15.52 -3.17 -6.59
CA PRO A 278 15.84 -1.78 -6.29
C PRO A 278 15.92 -0.92 -7.55
N ASN A 279 15.38 0.29 -7.46
CA ASN A 279 15.41 1.27 -8.54
C ASN A 279 16.72 2.08 -8.55
N ARG A 280 17.39 2.15 -7.38
CA ARG A 280 18.66 2.85 -7.20
C ARG A 280 19.57 2.03 -6.28
N TYR A 281 20.84 2.00 -6.62
CA TYR A 281 21.89 1.33 -5.89
C TYR A 281 22.93 2.36 -5.44
N VAL A 282 23.32 2.30 -4.16
CA VAL A 282 24.28 3.22 -3.55
C VAL A 282 25.38 2.40 -2.88
N PRO A 283 26.56 2.28 -3.50
CA PRO A 283 27.70 1.62 -2.87
C PRO A 283 28.30 2.54 -1.79
N LEU A 284 28.68 1.97 -0.67
CA LEU A 284 29.41 2.60 0.41
C LEU A 284 30.74 1.88 0.68
N GLU A 285 31.74 2.61 1.08
CA GLU A 285 33.00 2.04 1.59
C GLU A 285 32.78 1.37 2.95
N GLU A 286 31.98 2.02 3.81
CA GLU A 286 31.63 1.55 5.14
C GLU A 286 30.17 1.90 5.46
N MET A 287 29.42 0.91 5.96
CA MET A 287 28.02 1.07 6.37
C MET A 287 27.94 1.73 7.73
N PRO A 288 27.23 2.87 7.88
CA PRO A 288 27.08 3.53 9.17
C PRO A 288 26.31 2.66 10.16
N ILE A 289 26.83 2.61 11.38
CA ILE A 289 26.31 1.78 12.47
C ILE A 289 25.96 2.67 13.66
N ASN A 290 24.80 2.44 14.25
CA ASN A 290 24.38 3.14 15.45
C ASN A 290 25.07 2.58 16.72
N LEU A 291 24.87 3.24 17.85
CA LEU A 291 25.47 2.88 19.15
C LEU A 291 25.17 1.43 19.59
N ASN A 292 24.14 0.79 19.05
CA ASN A 292 23.75 -0.58 19.35
C ASN A 292 24.34 -1.62 18.38
N GLY A 293 25.26 -1.22 17.49
CA GLY A 293 25.90 -2.08 16.51
C GLY A 293 25.01 -2.45 15.30
N LYS A 294 23.86 -1.79 15.13
CA LYS A 294 22.94 -1.98 14.00
C LYS A 294 23.15 -0.90 12.95
N ILE A 295 22.82 -1.21 11.68
CA ILE A 295 22.83 -0.22 10.60
C ILE A 295 22.00 1.01 11.00
N ASP A 296 22.59 2.20 10.88
CA ASP A 296 21.93 3.47 11.19
C ASP A 296 21.03 3.89 10.01
N ARG A 297 19.83 3.33 9.98
CA ARG A 297 18.84 3.62 8.95
C ARG A 297 18.38 5.08 8.96
N THR A 298 18.40 5.74 10.13
CA THR A 298 18.00 7.14 10.26
C THR A 298 19.00 8.04 9.55
N LEU A 299 20.29 7.81 9.78
CA LEU A 299 21.36 8.53 9.10
C LEU A 299 21.33 8.29 7.58
N LEU A 300 21.20 7.03 7.16
CA LEU A 300 21.09 6.66 5.75
C LEU A 300 19.89 7.30 5.07
N LYS A 301 18.73 7.32 5.75
CA LYS A 301 17.53 7.96 5.24
C LYS A 301 17.75 9.46 5.02
N HIS A 302 18.33 10.15 5.99
CA HIS A 302 18.64 11.57 5.88
C HIS A 302 19.63 11.90 4.75
N GLN A 303 20.63 11.04 4.52
CA GLN A 303 21.66 11.26 3.49
C GLN A 303 21.20 10.90 2.08
N TYR A 304 20.42 9.85 1.93
CA TYR A 304 20.16 9.25 0.61
C TYR A 304 18.71 9.30 0.16
N ILE A 305 17.76 9.64 1.03
CA ILE A 305 16.34 9.77 0.69
C ILE A 305 15.93 11.24 0.69
N LYS A 306 15.36 11.70 -0.42
CA LYS A 306 14.85 13.09 -0.53
C LYS A 306 13.44 13.15 0.06
N GLU A 307 13.29 13.65 1.27
CA GLU A 307 11.99 13.83 1.95
C GLU A 307 11.38 15.22 1.77
N ASN A 308 12.06 16.17 1.08
CA ASN A 308 11.58 17.56 0.86
C ASN A 308 10.76 17.69 -0.43
#